data_128bcb284bd5f07bfb23d9c21f2bba44
#
_entry.id   128bcb284bd5f07bfb23d9c21f2bba44
#
_cell.length_a   1.000
_cell.length_b   1.000
_cell.length_c   1.000
_cell.angle_alpha   90.00
_cell.angle_beta   90.00
_cell.angle_gamma   90.00
#
_symmetry.space_group_name_H-M   'P 1'
#
loop_
_entity.id
_entity.type
_entity.pdbx_description
1 polymer ?
#
loop_
_entity_poly.entity_id
_entity_poly.type
_entity_poly.pdbx_seq_one_letter_code
_entity_poly.pdbx_strand_id
1 'polypeptide(L)'
;MLITNNKLIATRFIALILILILFMGCAGIPCSPPEYYAPEEGAPYIAEEVTVWTQAGHLLVGTLTIPKQINQPVPGVILITGSSPQNRDHSPADYPEYRIFRQIADALSQRGIAVLRMDDRGCGCSGGGPFKSATTVERADDIRAGITFLKDRVEINSDRIGLIGHSEGAIIAPMIAVKDSSIIAIVLMAGPATKGDTIADFQKGTGWRGSAVSMNEWQEFFIEYDPLSTAEMVRCPVLILHGDQDEKVPVEHANRLAEAIRRGGNQDVTVEIFPGYNHAFINLEEANKKEKAGKPLSEILKISPVVINVISDWIVTKLTL
;
A
#
# COMPACT_ATOMS: atom_id res chain seq x y z
N MET A 1 32.62 -21.23 26.30
CA MET A 1 32.64 -21.03 24.84
C MET A 1 31.34 -21.56 24.22
N LEU A 2 30.20 -20.97 24.55
CA LEU A 2 28.83 -21.44 24.11
C LEU A 2 27.78 -20.30 24.17
N ILE A 3 28.15 -19.04 23.85
CA ILE A 3 27.23 -17.89 23.92
C ILE A 3 27.06 -17.17 22.55
N THR A 4 27.72 -17.63 21.51
CA THR A 4 27.73 -16.90 20.20
C THR A 4 26.71 -17.38 19.17
N ASN A 5 25.95 -18.46 19.41
CA ASN A 5 25.05 -19.01 18.41
C ASN A 5 23.57 -18.54 18.48
N ASN A 6 23.13 -17.95 19.61
CA ASN A 6 21.72 -17.57 19.73
C ASN A 6 21.35 -16.23 19.07
N LYS A 7 22.30 -15.32 18.87
CA LYS A 7 22.00 -14.04 18.18
C LYS A 7 21.77 -14.21 16.69
N LEU A 8 22.46 -15.18 16.05
CA LEU A 8 22.26 -15.45 14.62
C LEU A 8 20.94 -16.18 14.32
N ILE A 9 20.40 -16.91 15.29
CA ILE A 9 19.16 -17.68 15.12
C ILE A 9 17.93 -16.75 15.22
N ALA A 10 17.91 -15.82 16.15
CA ALA A 10 16.79 -14.88 16.30
C ALA A 10 16.66 -13.90 15.12
N THR A 11 17.79 -13.37 14.64
CA THR A 11 17.79 -12.48 13.44
C THR A 11 17.39 -13.25 12.18
N ARG A 12 17.70 -14.56 12.10
CA ARG A 12 17.28 -15.42 10.99
C ARG A 12 15.80 -15.78 11.04
N PHE A 13 15.17 -15.83 12.22
CA PHE A 13 13.75 -16.16 12.35
C PHE A 13 12.84 -14.99 11.88
N ILE A 14 13.14 -13.74 12.26
CA ILE A 14 12.37 -12.58 11.77
C ILE A 14 12.63 -12.36 10.27
N ALA A 15 13.86 -12.49 9.81
CA ALA A 15 14.17 -12.46 8.37
C ALA A 15 13.50 -13.63 7.63
N LEU A 16 13.41 -14.83 8.23
CA LEU A 16 12.72 -15.98 7.63
C LEU A 16 11.21 -15.80 7.60
N ILE A 17 10.60 -15.21 8.63
CA ILE A 17 9.16 -14.92 8.67
C ILE A 17 8.80 -13.89 7.59
N LEU A 18 9.61 -12.84 7.40
CA LEU A 18 9.41 -11.83 6.34
C LEU A 18 9.75 -12.36 4.92
N ILE A 19 10.62 -13.36 4.78
CA ILE A 19 10.96 -13.99 3.50
C ILE A 19 9.90 -15.01 3.07
N LEU A 20 9.18 -15.66 4.00
CA LEU A 20 8.13 -16.66 3.69
C LEU A 20 6.85 -16.03 3.10
N ILE A 21 6.64 -14.71 3.21
CA ILE A 21 5.47 -14.00 2.63
C ILE A 21 5.40 -14.13 1.08
N LEU A 22 6.43 -14.65 0.42
CA LEU A 22 6.51 -14.69 -1.05
C LEU A 22 6.31 -16.06 -1.71
N PHE A 23 6.09 -17.16 -0.97
CA PHE A 23 6.28 -18.50 -1.56
C PHE A 23 5.15 -19.53 -1.43
N MET A 24 3.97 -19.22 -0.92
CA MET A 24 2.86 -20.16 -1.05
C MET A 24 1.94 -19.74 -2.19
N GLY A 25 1.87 -20.61 -3.18
CA GLY A 25 0.99 -20.48 -4.34
C GLY A 25 -0.46 -20.25 -3.91
N CYS A 26 -1.21 -19.58 -4.77
CA CYS A 26 -2.61 -19.20 -4.64
C CYS A 26 -3.53 -20.22 -3.90
N ALA A 27 -3.42 -20.32 -2.59
CA ALA A 27 -4.58 -20.53 -1.75
C ALA A 27 -5.21 -19.14 -1.64
N GLY A 28 -6.31 -18.90 -2.36
CA GLY A 28 -6.93 -17.57 -2.44
C GLY A 28 -7.14 -17.02 -1.05
N ILE A 29 -6.87 -15.73 -0.87
CA ILE A 29 -7.24 -15.03 0.37
C ILE A 29 -8.75 -15.20 0.52
N PRO A 30 -9.25 -15.78 1.62
CA PRO A 30 -10.67 -16.06 1.77
C PRO A 30 -11.48 -14.77 1.85
N CYS A 31 -12.70 -14.80 1.34
CA CYS A 31 -13.67 -13.73 1.58
C CYS A 31 -13.99 -13.70 3.08
N SER A 32 -13.70 -12.59 3.73
CA SER A 32 -14.04 -12.37 5.14
C SER A 32 -15.37 -11.64 5.25
N PRO A 33 -16.18 -11.93 6.28
CA PRO A 33 -17.46 -11.26 6.45
C PRO A 33 -17.28 -9.78 6.79
N PRO A 34 -18.28 -8.90 6.52
CA PRO A 34 -18.18 -7.46 6.75
C PRO A 34 -17.80 -7.07 8.18
N GLU A 35 -18.22 -7.86 9.18
CA GLU A 35 -17.91 -7.63 10.60
C GLU A 35 -16.42 -7.67 10.89
N TYR A 36 -15.66 -8.42 10.11
CA TYR A 36 -14.19 -8.46 10.21
C TYR A 36 -13.57 -7.08 9.92
N TYR A 37 -14.21 -6.27 9.10
CA TYR A 37 -13.76 -4.94 8.69
C TYR A 37 -14.47 -3.81 9.47
N ALA A 38 -15.38 -4.13 10.38
CA ALA A 38 -16.11 -3.15 11.18
C ALA A 38 -15.17 -2.30 12.05
N PRO A 39 -15.47 -1.00 12.26
CA PRO A 39 -14.68 -0.15 13.15
C PRO A 39 -14.79 -0.61 14.60
N GLU A 40 -13.87 -0.16 15.44
CA GLU A 40 -13.99 -0.35 16.89
C GLU A 40 -15.25 0.34 17.42
N GLU A 41 -15.81 -0.20 18.50
CA GLU A 41 -16.98 0.40 19.17
C GLU A 41 -16.67 1.84 19.59
N GLY A 42 -17.59 2.75 19.29
CA GLY A 42 -17.41 4.17 19.58
C GLY A 42 -16.59 4.95 18.55
N ALA A 43 -16.08 4.33 17.50
CA ALA A 43 -15.34 5.04 16.44
C ALA A 43 -16.18 6.22 15.85
N PRO A 44 -15.56 7.39 15.58
CA PRO A 44 -16.25 8.56 15.04
C PRO A 44 -16.56 8.46 13.54
N TYR A 45 -16.45 7.29 12.95
CA TYR A 45 -16.73 6.97 11.54
C TYR A 45 -17.52 5.65 11.46
N ILE A 46 -18.15 5.43 10.32
CA ILE A 46 -18.78 4.15 9.95
C ILE A 46 -17.91 3.42 8.93
N ALA A 47 -18.09 2.11 8.82
CA ALA A 47 -17.55 1.29 7.73
C ALA A 47 -18.71 0.65 6.98
N GLU A 48 -18.75 0.86 5.67
CA GLU A 48 -19.75 0.31 4.76
C GLU A 48 -19.03 -0.69 3.85
N GLU A 49 -19.55 -1.91 3.71
CA GLU A 49 -19.11 -2.81 2.65
C GLU A 49 -19.66 -2.31 1.32
N VAL A 50 -18.79 -2.18 0.34
CA VAL A 50 -19.13 -1.64 -0.98
C VAL A 50 -18.72 -2.59 -2.09
N THR A 51 -19.42 -2.48 -3.21
CA THR A 51 -19.14 -3.21 -4.44
C THR A 51 -18.89 -2.22 -5.57
N VAL A 52 -17.80 -2.45 -6.31
CA VAL A 52 -17.34 -1.57 -7.40
C VAL A 52 -17.25 -2.38 -8.68
N TRP A 53 -18.01 -2.01 -9.71
CA TRP A 53 -17.92 -2.63 -11.03
C TRP A 53 -16.79 -1.99 -11.83
N THR A 54 -15.90 -2.81 -12.35
CA THR A 54 -14.83 -2.37 -13.25
C THR A 54 -15.33 -2.30 -14.70
N GLN A 55 -14.64 -1.55 -15.54
CA GLN A 55 -14.92 -1.52 -16.98
C GLN A 55 -14.68 -2.88 -17.65
N ALA A 56 -13.80 -3.69 -17.11
CA ALA A 56 -13.56 -5.06 -17.56
C ALA A 56 -14.67 -6.04 -17.20
N GLY A 57 -15.73 -5.60 -16.49
CA GLY A 57 -16.93 -6.38 -16.19
C GLY A 57 -16.79 -7.32 -14.99
N HIS A 58 -15.83 -7.12 -14.10
CA HIS A 58 -15.74 -7.85 -12.85
C HIS A 58 -16.05 -6.95 -11.64
N LEU A 59 -16.40 -7.58 -10.53
CA LEU A 59 -16.76 -6.94 -9.29
C LEU A 59 -15.57 -6.89 -8.34
N LEU A 60 -15.30 -5.74 -7.78
CA LEU A 60 -14.41 -5.57 -6.64
C LEU A 60 -15.25 -5.31 -5.38
N VAL A 61 -14.85 -5.90 -4.28
CA VAL A 61 -15.48 -5.71 -2.97
C VAL A 61 -14.53 -4.95 -2.07
N GLY A 62 -15.06 -3.98 -1.34
CA GLY A 62 -14.25 -3.11 -0.51
C GLY A 62 -14.96 -2.66 0.76
N THR A 63 -14.25 -1.86 1.54
CA THR A 63 -14.80 -1.13 2.68
C THR A 63 -14.56 0.36 2.48
N LEU A 64 -15.64 1.14 2.49
CA LEU A 64 -15.60 2.58 2.57
C LEU A 64 -15.82 3.01 4.02
N THR A 65 -14.81 3.68 4.61
CA THR A 65 -14.97 4.31 5.91
C THR A 65 -15.37 5.78 5.72
N ILE A 66 -16.39 6.25 6.42
CA ILE A 66 -16.95 7.61 6.29
C ILE A 66 -17.08 8.24 7.68
N PRO A 67 -16.57 9.46 7.93
CA PRO A 67 -16.78 10.19 9.16
C PRO A 67 -18.28 10.33 9.48
N LYS A 68 -18.68 10.19 10.76
CA LYS A 68 -20.12 10.24 11.16
C LYS A 68 -20.71 11.63 11.13
N GLN A 69 -19.91 12.65 11.46
CA GLN A 69 -20.37 14.04 11.55
C GLN A 69 -19.86 14.82 10.35
N ILE A 70 -20.59 14.73 9.24
CA ILE A 70 -20.30 15.48 8.02
C ILE A 70 -21.40 16.51 7.78
N ASN A 71 -21.03 17.78 7.71
CA ASN A 71 -21.92 18.89 7.36
C ASN A 71 -21.81 19.26 5.87
N GLN A 72 -20.82 18.72 5.19
CA GLN A 72 -20.50 18.91 3.77
C GLN A 72 -19.75 17.68 3.26
N PRO A 73 -19.69 17.44 1.94
CA PRO A 73 -18.91 16.35 1.37
C PRO A 73 -17.45 16.41 1.82
N VAL A 74 -16.91 15.26 2.25
CA VAL A 74 -15.54 15.13 2.78
C VAL A 74 -14.57 14.67 1.69
N PRO A 75 -13.26 14.94 1.81
CA PRO A 75 -12.26 14.38 0.92
C PRO A 75 -12.26 12.85 0.95
N GLY A 76 -11.90 12.22 -0.18
CA GLY A 76 -11.78 10.78 -0.31
C GLY A 76 -10.33 10.34 -0.57
N VAL A 77 -9.94 9.19 -0.02
CA VAL A 77 -8.64 8.56 -0.27
C VAL A 77 -8.86 7.12 -0.69
N ILE A 78 -8.05 6.64 -1.65
CA ILE A 78 -7.97 5.21 -1.99
C ILE A 78 -6.61 4.68 -1.58
N LEU A 79 -6.59 3.50 -0.92
CA LEU A 79 -5.37 2.77 -0.58
C LEU A 79 -5.11 1.71 -1.65
N ILE A 80 -3.86 1.65 -2.17
CA ILE A 80 -3.44 0.81 -3.30
C ILE A 80 -2.37 -0.16 -2.83
N THR A 81 -2.64 -1.44 -2.92
CA THR A 81 -1.78 -2.55 -2.47
C THR A 81 -0.53 -2.75 -3.32
N GLY A 82 0.39 -3.59 -2.84
CA GLY A 82 1.63 -3.98 -3.53
C GLY A 82 1.47 -5.14 -4.52
N SER A 83 2.58 -5.78 -4.90
CA SER A 83 2.68 -6.81 -5.95
C SER A 83 2.28 -8.23 -5.53
N SER A 84 1.83 -8.45 -4.31
CA SER A 84 1.31 -9.75 -3.84
C SER A 84 -0.20 -9.70 -3.67
N PRO A 85 -0.91 -10.85 -3.83
CA PRO A 85 -2.34 -10.93 -3.55
C PRO A 85 -2.65 -10.49 -2.13
N GLN A 86 -3.58 -9.56 -1.95
CA GLN A 86 -3.90 -9.00 -0.64
C GLN A 86 -5.39 -8.70 -0.51
N ASN A 87 -5.88 -8.74 0.73
CA ASN A 87 -7.20 -8.21 1.04
C ASN A 87 -7.14 -6.68 1.23
N ARG A 88 -8.29 -6.07 1.38
CA ARG A 88 -8.48 -4.61 1.56
C ARG A 88 -7.72 -4.02 2.77
N ASP A 89 -7.31 -4.83 3.73
CA ASP A 89 -6.53 -4.39 4.89
C ASP A 89 -5.01 -4.47 4.66
N HIS A 90 -4.58 -4.87 3.46
CA HIS A 90 -3.19 -5.14 3.11
C HIS A 90 -2.61 -6.27 3.95
N SER A 91 -3.39 -7.35 4.09
CA SER A 91 -2.98 -8.55 4.83
C SER A 91 -2.77 -9.70 3.86
N PRO A 92 -1.56 -10.30 3.81
CA PRO A 92 -1.36 -11.55 3.09
C PRO A 92 -2.03 -12.71 3.84
N ALA A 93 -2.33 -13.80 3.13
CA ALA A 93 -3.04 -14.97 3.68
C ALA A 93 -2.36 -15.55 4.95
N ASP A 94 -1.03 -15.56 4.97
CA ASP A 94 -0.23 -16.13 6.05
C ASP A 94 -0.13 -15.22 7.30
N TYR A 95 -0.49 -13.94 7.17
CA TYR A 95 -0.41 -12.94 8.25
C TYR A 95 -1.65 -12.05 8.27
N PRO A 96 -2.81 -12.58 8.64
CA PRO A 96 -4.07 -11.82 8.66
C PRO A 96 -4.05 -10.65 9.67
N GLU A 97 -3.14 -10.66 10.63
CA GLU A 97 -2.95 -9.59 11.63
C GLU A 97 -2.24 -8.36 11.08
N TYR A 98 -1.66 -8.43 9.89
CA TYR A 98 -0.80 -7.39 9.32
C TYR A 98 -1.54 -6.13 8.84
N ARG A 99 -2.72 -5.93 8.98
CA ARG A 99 -3.75 -4.95 8.63
C ARG A 99 -3.28 -3.48 8.53
N ILE A 100 -2.21 -3.19 7.78
CA ILE A 100 -1.62 -1.85 7.66
C ILE A 100 -2.64 -0.83 7.12
N PHE A 101 -3.36 -1.18 6.06
CA PHE A 101 -4.32 -0.27 5.44
C PHE A 101 -5.53 0.00 6.33
N ARG A 102 -5.89 -0.96 7.19
CA ARG A 102 -6.88 -0.72 8.23
C ARG A 102 -6.42 0.41 9.16
N GLN A 103 -5.19 0.34 9.65
CA GLN A 103 -4.66 1.30 10.61
C GLN A 103 -4.55 2.71 9.99
N ILE A 104 -4.14 2.81 8.72
CA ILE A 104 -4.11 4.08 7.99
C ILE A 104 -5.53 4.63 7.79
N ALA A 105 -6.48 3.79 7.37
CA ALA A 105 -7.86 4.19 7.16
C ALA A 105 -8.53 4.67 8.44
N ASP A 106 -8.33 3.95 9.55
CA ASP A 106 -8.86 4.33 10.87
C ASP A 106 -8.34 5.73 11.28
N ALA A 107 -7.04 5.98 11.10
CA ALA A 107 -6.42 7.27 11.44
C ALA A 107 -6.94 8.43 10.57
N LEU A 108 -7.10 8.21 9.27
CA LEU A 108 -7.62 9.21 8.33
C LEU A 108 -9.12 9.49 8.58
N SER A 109 -9.91 8.43 8.82
CA SER A 109 -11.36 8.59 9.03
C SER A 109 -11.68 9.31 10.33
N GLN A 110 -10.85 9.14 11.38
CA GLN A 110 -10.94 9.93 12.62
C GLN A 110 -10.64 11.42 12.39
N ARG A 111 -9.97 11.77 11.29
CA ARG A 111 -9.58 13.14 10.92
C ARG A 111 -10.46 13.75 9.81
N GLY A 112 -11.60 13.13 9.51
CA GLY A 112 -12.56 13.70 8.57
C GLY A 112 -12.34 13.32 7.10
N ILE A 113 -11.52 12.31 6.81
CA ILE A 113 -11.25 11.81 5.46
C ILE A 113 -11.98 10.48 5.26
N ALA A 114 -12.76 10.34 4.20
CA ALA A 114 -13.30 9.04 3.81
C ALA A 114 -12.22 8.18 3.14
N VAL A 115 -12.21 6.87 3.41
CA VAL A 115 -11.17 5.98 2.86
C VAL A 115 -11.79 4.73 2.24
N LEU A 116 -11.50 4.52 0.96
CA LEU A 116 -11.84 3.31 0.24
C LEU A 116 -10.64 2.34 0.22
N ARG A 117 -10.90 1.12 0.66
CA ARG A 117 -10.00 -0.03 0.59
C ARG A 117 -10.71 -1.16 -0.13
N MET A 118 -10.09 -1.73 -1.15
CA MET A 118 -10.68 -2.83 -1.94
C MET A 118 -9.82 -4.08 -1.81
N ASP A 119 -10.45 -5.25 -1.76
CA ASP A 119 -9.74 -6.50 -2.00
C ASP A 119 -9.20 -6.48 -3.42
N ASP A 120 -7.95 -6.89 -3.62
CA ASP A 120 -7.38 -7.02 -4.96
C ASP A 120 -8.24 -7.96 -5.83
N ARG A 121 -8.20 -7.79 -7.15
CA ARG A 121 -8.85 -8.73 -8.06
C ARG A 121 -8.44 -10.17 -7.76
N GLY A 122 -9.41 -11.08 -7.74
CA GLY A 122 -9.20 -12.49 -7.41
C GLY A 122 -8.80 -12.79 -5.97
N CYS A 123 -8.89 -11.80 -5.07
CA CYS A 123 -8.61 -11.94 -3.65
C CYS A 123 -9.83 -11.60 -2.80
N GLY A 124 -9.89 -12.14 -1.60
CA GLY A 124 -10.99 -11.86 -0.69
C GLY A 124 -12.35 -12.13 -1.34
N CYS A 125 -13.21 -11.12 -1.35
CA CYS A 125 -14.53 -11.18 -1.97
C CYS A 125 -14.56 -10.62 -3.40
N SER A 126 -13.42 -10.16 -3.95
CA SER A 126 -13.33 -9.58 -5.30
C SER A 126 -13.23 -10.64 -6.39
N GLY A 127 -13.91 -10.39 -7.52
CA GLY A 127 -13.78 -11.14 -8.77
C GLY A 127 -12.57 -10.70 -9.61
N GLY A 128 -12.59 -10.97 -10.93
CA GLY A 128 -11.61 -10.50 -11.89
C GLY A 128 -10.48 -11.46 -12.23
N GLY A 129 -10.64 -12.73 -11.85
CA GLY A 129 -9.66 -13.78 -12.15
C GLY A 129 -8.45 -13.77 -11.23
N PRO A 130 -7.45 -14.62 -11.47
CA PRO A 130 -6.29 -14.72 -10.59
C PRO A 130 -5.49 -13.40 -10.58
N PHE A 131 -5.13 -12.91 -9.40
CA PHE A 131 -4.33 -11.70 -9.22
C PHE A 131 -3.06 -11.67 -10.10
N LYS A 132 -2.34 -12.80 -10.16
CA LYS A 132 -1.08 -12.93 -10.90
C LYS A 132 -1.21 -12.88 -12.43
N SER A 133 -2.43 -12.96 -12.97
CA SER A 133 -2.66 -12.81 -14.41
C SER A 133 -2.88 -11.37 -14.85
N ALA A 134 -3.01 -10.43 -13.91
CA ALA A 134 -3.26 -9.03 -14.21
C ALA A 134 -1.96 -8.22 -14.20
N THR A 135 -1.80 -7.38 -15.21
CA THR A 135 -0.72 -6.40 -15.29
C THR A 135 -0.93 -5.23 -14.30
N THR A 136 0.12 -4.46 -14.05
CA THR A 136 0.03 -3.21 -13.27
C THR A 136 -0.95 -2.22 -13.90
N VAL A 137 -1.10 -2.20 -15.23
CA VAL A 137 -2.05 -1.34 -15.95
C VAL A 137 -3.49 -1.74 -15.63
N GLU A 138 -3.82 -3.03 -15.71
CA GLU A 138 -5.16 -3.53 -15.38
C GLU A 138 -5.51 -3.30 -13.91
N ARG A 139 -4.52 -3.39 -13.01
CA ARG A 139 -4.71 -3.04 -11.61
C ARG A 139 -4.93 -1.54 -11.41
N ALA A 140 -4.28 -0.69 -12.21
CA ALA A 140 -4.59 0.74 -12.22
C ALA A 140 -6.02 1.01 -12.72
N ASP A 141 -6.56 0.19 -13.64
CA ASP A 141 -7.96 0.30 -14.08
C ASP A 141 -8.96 -0.09 -12.98
N ASP A 142 -8.61 -1.07 -12.15
CA ASP A 142 -9.38 -1.40 -10.94
C ASP A 142 -9.46 -0.21 -9.98
N ILE A 143 -8.34 0.48 -9.76
CA ILE A 143 -8.32 1.66 -8.90
C ILE A 143 -9.12 2.83 -9.52
N ARG A 144 -9.08 3.00 -10.86
CA ARG A 144 -9.94 4.00 -11.55
C ARG A 144 -11.43 3.73 -11.35
N ALA A 145 -11.84 2.46 -11.32
CA ALA A 145 -13.23 2.12 -10.98
C ALA A 145 -13.57 2.56 -9.55
N GLY A 146 -12.66 2.36 -8.59
CA GLY A 146 -12.80 2.87 -7.22
C GLY A 146 -12.88 4.40 -7.13
N ILE A 147 -12.09 5.11 -7.95
CA ILE A 147 -12.14 6.58 -8.04
C ILE A 147 -13.52 7.03 -8.56
N THR A 148 -14.02 6.41 -9.63
CA THR A 148 -15.35 6.69 -10.18
C THR A 148 -16.41 6.45 -9.11
N PHE A 149 -16.36 5.32 -8.42
CA PHE A 149 -17.27 5.01 -7.33
C PHE A 149 -17.26 6.08 -6.23
N LEU A 150 -16.08 6.57 -5.79
CA LEU A 150 -16.00 7.65 -4.79
C LEU A 150 -16.61 8.95 -5.30
N LYS A 151 -16.36 9.32 -6.56
CA LYS A 151 -16.89 10.56 -7.17
C LYS A 151 -18.43 10.56 -7.27
N ASP A 152 -19.04 9.39 -7.37
CA ASP A 152 -20.49 9.23 -7.46
C ASP A 152 -21.19 9.26 -6.08
N ARG A 153 -20.42 9.27 -4.98
CA ARG A 153 -20.96 9.31 -3.62
C ARG A 153 -21.23 10.74 -3.18
N VAL A 154 -22.44 10.98 -2.68
CA VAL A 154 -22.86 12.32 -2.20
C VAL A 154 -22.10 12.79 -0.96
N GLU A 155 -21.55 11.87 -0.17
CA GLU A 155 -20.76 12.15 1.00
C GLU A 155 -19.32 12.58 0.67
N ILE A 156 -18.88 12.36 -0.57
CA ILE A 156 -17.49 12.58 -1.01
C ILE A 156 -17.39 13.84 -1.87
N ASN A 157 -16.39 14.66 -1.59
CA ASN A 157 -16.01 15.76 -2.46
C ASN A 157 -15.23 15.22 -3.67
N SER A 158 -15.86 15.16 -4.83
CA SER A 158 -15.30 14.62 -6.07
C SER A 158 -14.03 15.33 -6.55
N ASP A 159 -13.80 16.58 -6.12
CA ASP A 159 -12.63 17.39 -6.49
C ASP A 159 -11.47 17.24 -5.48
N ARG A 160 -11.65 16.41 -4.43
CA ARG A 160 -10.67 16.22 -3.35
C ARG A 160 -10.39 14.74 -3.12
N ILE A 161 -9.81 14.09 -4.14
CA ILE A 161 -9.42 12.68 -4.10
C ILE A 161 -7.91 12.57 -3.98
N GLY A 162 -7.45 11.76 -3.00
CA GLY A 162 -6.05 11.40 -2.80
C GLY A 162 -5.81 9.91 -3.01
N LEU A 163 -4.56 9.54 -3.33
CA LEU A 163 -4.14 8.15 -3.45
C LEU A 163 -2.98 7.86 -2.50
N ILE A 164 -2.99 6.70 -1.85
CA ILE A 164 -1.87 6.20 -1.05
C ILE A 164 -1.51 4.84 -1.59
N GLY A 165 -0.34 4.70 -2.20
CA GLY A 165 0.15 3.46 -2.79
C GLY A 165 1.35 2.89 -2.04
N HIS A 166 1.34 1.59 -1.75
CA HIS A 166 2.46 0.87 -1.15
C HIS A 166 3.13 -0.04 -2.17
N SER A 167 4.47 -0.03 -2.22
CA SER A 167 5.26 -0.89 -3.10
C SER A 167 4.84 -0.70 -4.58
N GLU A 168 4.30 -1.69 -5.29
CA GLU A 168 3.75 -1.52 -6.63
C GLU A 168 2.59 -0.51 -6.69
N GLY A 169 1.81 -0.37 -5.61
CA GLY A 169 0.81 0.69 -5.51
C GLY A 169 1.38 2.10 -5.65
N ALA A 170 2.66 2.28 -5.27
CA ALA A 170 3.39 3.53 -5.49
C ALA A 170 3.84 3.74 -6.96
N ILE A 171 3.72 2.72 -7.83
CA ILE A 171 3.80 2.86 -9.29
C ILE A 171 2.41 3.21 -9.84
N ILE A 172 1.36 2.55 -9.35
CA ILE A 172 -0.01 2.74 -9.82
C ILE A 172 -0.52 4.17 -9.54
N ALA A 173 -0.27 4.71 -8.35
CA ALA A 173 -0.74 6.04 -7.99
C ALA A 173 -0.27 7.15 -8.96
N PRO A 174 1.02 7.27 -9.33
CA PRO A 174 1.48 8.18 -10.38
C PRO A 174 0.84 7.91 -11.74
N MET A 175 0.70 6.63 -12.18
CA MET A 175 0.07 6.26 -13.46
C MET A 175 -1.36 6.80 -13.58
N ILE A 176 -2.06 6.90 -12.47
CA ILE A 176 -3.41 7.46 -12.40
C ILE A 176 -3.35 8.98 -12.35
N ALA A 177 -2.56 9.55 -11.44
CA ALA A 177 -2.50 10.99 -11.21
C ALA A 177 -2.08 11.79 -12.44
N VAL A 178 -1.24 11.23 -13.32
CA VAL A 178 -0.84 11.91 -14.58
C VAL A 178 -1.96 11.95 -15.62
N LYS A 179 -3.02 11.15 -15.46
CA LYS A 179 -4.14 11.06 -16.40
C LYS A 179 -5.45 11.61 -15.84
N ASP A 180 -5.54 11.81 -14.52
CA ASP A 180 -6.75 12.28 -13.82
C ASP A 180 -6.40 13.46 -12.91
N SER A 181 -6.73 14.68 -13.36
CA SER A 181 -6.48 15.92 -12.63
C SER A 181 -7.31 16.10 -11.36
N SER A 182 -8.31 15.25 -11.14
CA SER A 182 -9.07 15.23 -9.87
C SER A 182 -8.28 14.60 -8.72
N ILE A 183 -7.17 13.91 -9.02
CA ILE A 183 -6.25 13.42 -8.00
C ILE A 183 -5.36 14.58 -7.58
N ILE A 184 -5.65 15.12 -6.39
CA ILE A 184 -5.00 16.35 -5.92
C ILE A 184 -3.83 16.11 -4.98
N ALA A 185 -3.59 14.88 -4.53
CA ALA A 185 -2.43 14.52 -3.72
C ALA A 185 -2.14 13.01 -3.78
N ILE A 186 -0.87 12.61 -3.77
CA ILE A 186 -0.48 11.19 -3.71
C ILE A 186 0.58 10.94 -2.65
N VAL A 187 0.49 9.78 -1.98
CA VAL A 187 1.51 9.26 -1.06
C VAL A 187 2.11 8.00 -1.64
N LEU A 188 3.43 7.96 -1.77
CA LEU A 188 4.21 6.85 -2.30
C LEU A 188 4.98 6.19 -1.17
N MET A 189 4.54 5.02 -0.74
CA MET A 189 5.15 4.25 0.35
C MET A 189 6.03 3.14 -0.21
N ALA A 190 7.34 3.16 0.07
CA ALA A 190 8.31 2.14 -0.34
C ALA A 190 8.26 1.83 -1.86
N GLY A 191 8.13 2.89 -2.67
CA GLY A 191 7.94 2.80 -4.12
C GLY A 191 9.23 2.52 -4.88
N PRO A 192 9.22 1.60 -5.88
CA PRO A 192 10.36 1.39 -6.74
C PRO A 192 10.56 2.55 -7.75
N ALA A 193 11.83 2.87 -8.01
CA ALA A 193 12.28 3.90 -8.96
C ALA A 193 13.14 3.32 -10.08
N THR A 194 13.08 2.04 -10.31
CA THR A 194 13.81 1.33 -11.37
C THR A 194 12.91 0.29 -12.00
N LYS A 195 13.30 -0.18 -13.16
CA LYS A 195 12.69 -1.34 -13.80
C LYS A 195 12.75 -2.57 -12.91
N GLY A 196 11.82 -3.49 -13.09
CA GLY A 196 11.66 -4.65 -12.23
C GLY A 196 12.82 -5.65 -12.25
N ASP A 197 13.62 -5.70 -13.32
CA ASP A 197 14.83 -6.51 -13.38
C ASP A 197 15.85 -6.10 -12.30
N THR A 198 16.09 -4.79 -12.14
CA THR A 198 16.98 -4.23 -11.11
C THR A 198 16.46 -4.53 -9.70
N ILE A 199 15.15 -4.47 -9.48
CA ILE A 199 14.51 -4.84 -8.21
C ILE A 199 14.70 -6.33 -7.95
N ALA A 200 14.48 -7.18 -8.96
CA ALA A 200 14.65 -8.62 -8.84
C ALA A 200 16.11 -8.99 -8.51
N ASP A 201 17.10 -8.29 -9.06
CA ASP A 201 18.52 -8.51 -8.75
C ASP A 201 18.88 -8.07 -7.33
N PHE A 202 18.35 -6.96 -6.84
CA PHE A 202 18.47 -6.56 -5.45
C PHE A 202 17.87 -7.60 -4.50
N GLN A 203 16.67 -8.08 -4.78
CA GLN A 203 15.99 -9.10 -3.97
C GLN A 203 16.74 -10.45 -3.98
N LYS A 204 17.38 -10.84 -5.10
CA LYS A 204 18.26 -12.02 -5.16
C LYS A 204 19.44 -11.90 -4.22
N GLY A 205 20.04 -10.70 -4.12
CA GLY A 205 21.12 -10.41 -3.17
C GLY A 205 20.70 -10.57 -1.71
N THR A 206 19.41 -10.38 -1.41
CA THR A 206 18.81 -10.58 -0.07
C THR A 206 18.32 -12.02 0.17
N GLY A 207 18.57 -12.95 -0.75
CA GLY A 207 18.20 -14.37 -0.63
C GLY A 207 16.96 -14.78 -1.42
N TRP A 208 16.35 -13.87 -2.17
CA TRP A 208 15.21 -14.19 -3.03
C TRP A 208 15.70 -15.00 -4.26
N ARG A 209 15.12 -16.19 -4.45
CA ARG A 209 15.37 -17.02 -5.64
C ARG A 209 14.13 -17.01 -6.52
N GLY A 210 14.11 -16.15 -7.52
CA GLY A 210 13.13 -16.24 -8.60
C GLY A 210 13.28 -17.59 -9.31
N SER A 211 12.18 -18.34 -9.49
CA SER A 211 12.19 -19.54 -10.32
C SER A 211 12.30 -19.14 -11.80
N ALA A 212 13.10 -19.87 -12.57
CA ALA A 212 13.17 -19.77 -14.02
C ALA A 212 11.91 -20.42 -14.66
N VAL A 213 10.73 -19.88 -14.35
CA VAL A 213 9.47 -20.22 -15.01
C VAL A 213 9.23 -19.17 -16.09
N SER A 214 8.54 -19.51 -17.19
CA SER A 214 8.12 -18.53 -18.20
C SER A 214 7.48 -17.34 -17.53
N MET A 215 7.94 -16.14 -17.89
CA MET A 215 7.39 -14.89 -17.34
C MET A 215 5.91 -14.77 -17.70
N ASN A 216 5.11 -14.28 -16.77
CA ASN A 216 3.73 -13.91 -17.06
C ASN A 216 3.66 -12.44 -17.52
N GLU A 217 2.52 -12.01 -18.05
CA GLU A 217 2.32 -10.64 -18.58
C GLU A 217 2.63 -9.54 -17.55
N TRP A 218 2.33 -9.78 -16.27
CA TRP A 218 2.69 -8.84 -15.20
C TRP A 218 4.21 -8.70 -15.05
N GLN A 219 4.94 -9.82 -15.07
CA GLN A 219 6.41 -9.80 -14.94
C GLN A 219 7.05 -9.11 -16.14
N GLU A 220 6.56 -9.38 -17.35
CA GLU A 220 7.04 -8.71 -18.58
C GLU A 220 6.82 -7.21 -18.49
N PHE A 221 5.61 -6.76 -18.13
CA PHE A 221 5.31 -5.34 -17.93
C PHE A 221 6.22 -4.73 -16.86
N PHE A 222 6.33 -5.37 -15.68
CA PHE A 222 7.08 -4.83 -14.54
C PHE A 222 8.58 -4.68 -14.83
N ILE A 223 9.16 -5.58 -15.63
CA ILE A 223 10.57 -5.53 -16.06
C ILE A 223 10.80 -4.38 -17.05
N GLU A 224 9.87 -4.11 -17.94
CA GLU A 224 10.05 -3.09 -19.00
C GLU A 224 9.66 -1.70 -18.54
N TYR A 225 8.73 -1.58 -17.62
CA TYR A 225 8.19 -0.30 -17.19
C TYR A 225 9.22 0.53 -16.41
N ASP A 226 9.41 1.79 -16.86
CA ASP A 226 10.24 2.78 -16.16
C ASP A 226 9.38 3.72 -15.30
N PRO A 227 9.39 3.57 -13.97
CA PRO A 227 8.60 4.43 -13.08
C PRO A 227 9.00 5.91 -13.13
N LEU A 228 10.27 6.21 -13.42
CA LEU A 228 10.77 7.59 -13.43
C LEU A 228 10.16 8.41 -14.56
N SER A 229 9.94 7.82 -15.73
CA SER A 229 9.28 8.51 -16.85
C SER A 229 7.87 8.97 -16.50
N THR A 230 7.11 8.17 -15.73
CA THR A 230 5.80 8.58 -15.24
C THR A 230 5.91 9.60 -14.11
N ALA A 231 6.87 9.43 -13.20
CA ALA A 231 7.11 10.34 -12.08
C ALA A 231 7.38 11.78 -12.58
N GLU A 232 8.14 11.97 -13.64
CA GLU A 232 8.40 13.29 -14.25
C GLU A 232 7.13 14.02 -14.73
N MET A 233 6.05 13.28 -14.97
CA MET A 233 4.77 13.87 -15.41
C MET A 233 3.83 14.23 -14.28
N VAL A 234 4.09 13.84 -13.04
CA VAL A 234 3.24 14.10 -11.87
C VAL A 234 3.21 15.60 -11.56
N ARG A 235 2.02 16.16 -11.35
CA ARG A 235 1.80 17.60 -11.10
C ARG A 235 1.18 17.89 -9.74
N CYS A 236 0.46 16.94 -9.14
CA CYS A 236 -0.10 17.10 -7.80
C CYS A 236 1.00 16.99 -6.72
N PRO A 237 0.76 17.49 -5.50
CA PRO A 237 1.59 17.28 -4.33
C PRO A 237 1.92 15.80 -4.09
N VAL A 238 3.17 15.51 -3.71
CA VAL A 238 3.66 14.14 -3.46
C VAL A 238 4.36 14.03 -2.12
N LEU A 239 3.95 13.04 -1.32
CA LEU A 239 4.70 12.57 -0.17
C LEU A 239 5.34 11.22 -0.48
N ILE A 240 6.65 11.10 -0.31
CA ILE A 240 7.40 9.86 -0.52
C ILE A 240 7.92 9.38 0.83
N LEU A 241 7.59 8.13 1.19
CA LEU A 241 7.99 7.51 2.45
C LEU A 241 8.81 6.26 2.19
N HIS A 242 9.91 6.07 2.94
CA HIS A 242 10.73 4.87 2.83
C HIS A 242 11.37 4.50 4.16
N GLY A 243 11.48 3.20 4.44
CA GLY A 243 12.28 2.68 5.54
C GLY A 243 13.74 2.45 5.09
N ASP A 244 14.74 2.79 5.91
CA ASP A 244 16.15 2.57 5.55
C ASP A 244 16.60 1.11 5.70
N GLN A 245 15.77 0.26 6.31
CA GLN A 245 15.96 -1.18 6.43
C GLN A 245 15.03 -1.96 5.49
N ASP A 246 14.61 -1.33 4.38
CA ASP A 246 13.77 -1.98 3.38
C ASP A 246 14.57 -3.01 2.60
N GLU A 247 14.18 -4.29 2.75
CA GLU A 247 14.83 -5.44 2.10
C GLU A 247 14.20 -5.80 0.74
N LYS A 248 13.17 -5.07 0.31
CA LYS A 248 12.47 -5.30 -0.96
C LYS A 248 12.83 -4.26 -2.02
N VAL A 249 12.86 -3.00 -1.61
CA VAL A 249 13.11 -1.84 -2.47
C VAL A 249 14.19 -0.98 -1.81
N PRO A 250 15.34 -0.74 -2.48
CA PRO A 250 16.41 0.08 -1.93
C PRO A 250 15.93 1.49 -1.54
N VAL A 251 16.35 1.99 -0.37
CA VAL A 251 15.91 3.30 0.16
C VAL A 251 16.24 4.47 -0.78
N GLU A 252 17.28 4.35 -1.59
CA GLU A 252 17.68 5.35 -2.59
C GLU A 252 16.57 5.64 -3.62
N HIS A 253 15.63 4.73 -3.78
CA HIS A 253 14.50 4.90 -4.69
C HIS A 253 13.60 6.07 -4.29
N ALA A 254 13.48 6.39 -3.01
CA ALA A 254 12.74 7.55 -2.55
C ALA A 254 13.30 8.86 -3.14
N ASN A 255 14.62 9.04 -3.06
CA ASN A 255 15.27 10.24 -3.61
C ASN A 255 15.21 10.27 -5.14
N ARG A 256 15.37 9.12 -5.81
CA ARG A 256 15.27 9.04 -7.29
C ARG A 256 13.88 9.41 -7.79
N LEU A 257 12.81 8.96 -7.12
CA LEU A 257 11.42 9.39 -7.43
C LEU A 257 11.26 10.90 -7.24
N ALA A 258 11.72 11.44 -6.09
CA ALA A 258 11.64 12.86 -5.81
C ALA A 258 12.37 13.71 -6.86
N GLU A 259 13.57 13.31 -7.24
CA GLU A 259 14.36 13.98 -8.27
C GLU A 259 13.67 13.94 -9.64
N ALA A 260 13.07 12.81 -10.03
CA ALA A 260 12.34 12.70 -11.27
C ALA A 260 11.11 13.64 -11.29
N ILE A 261 10.32 13.64 -10.21
CA ILE A 261 9.15 14.52 -10.08
C ILE A 261 9.57 16.00 -10.16
N ARG A 262 10.66 16.38 -9.48
CA ARG A 262 11.19 17.75 -9.51
C ARG A 262 11.75 18.14 -10.89
N ARG A 263 12.44 17.23 -11.59
CA ARG A 263 12.87 17.44 -12.98
C ARG A 263 11.68 17.70 -13.91
N GLY A 264 10.56 17.05 -13.65
CA GLY A 264 9.30 17.30 -14.36
C GLY A 264 8.68 18.68 -14.09
N GLY A 265 9.22 19.45 -13.13
CA GLY A 265 8.75 20.80 -12.77
C GLY A 265 7.88 20.88 -11.53
N ASN A 266 7.52 19.75 -10.90
CA ASN A 266 6.75 19.75 -9.67
C ASN A 266 7.69 19.90 -8.46
N GLN A 267 7.55 21.01 -7.71
CA GLN A 267 8.35 21.29 -6.52
C GLN A 267 7.65 20.92 -5.20
N ASP A 268 6.36 20.57 -5.22
CA ASP A 268 5.62 20.13 -4.02
C ASP A 268 5.86 18.64 -3.75
N VAL A 269 7.10 18.31 -3.39
CA VAL A 269 7.57 16.95 -3.13
C VAL A 269 8.25 16.89 -1.77
N THR A 270 7.65 16.14 -0.86
CA THR A 270 8.20 15.84 0.47
C THR A 270 8.75 14.41 0.49
N VAL A 271 9.92 14.22 1.09
CA VAL A 271 10.55 12.89 1.28
C VAL A 271 10.81 12.69 2.76
N GLU A 272 10.34 11.56 3.29
CA GLU A 272 10.60 11.15 4.68
C GLU A 272 11.21 9.75 4.70
N ILE A 273 12.41 9.64 5.25
CA ILE A 273 13.12 8.38 5.46
C ILE A 273 13.04 8.00 6.93
N PHE A 274 12.60 6.78 7.22
CA PHE A 274 12.43 6.28 8.58
C PHE A 274 13.58 5.34 8.96
N PRO A 275 14.49 5.78 9.86
CA PRO A 275 15.62 4.96 10.30
C PRO A 275 15.16 3.74 11.13
N GLY A 276 15.63 2.54 10.77
CA GLY A 276 15.28 1.29 11.44
C GLY A 276 13.96 0.66 10.98
N TYR A 277 13.33 1.18 9.91
CA TYR A 277 12.05 0.68 9.41
C TYR A 277 12.23 -0.18 8.16
N ASN A 278 11.51 -1.28 8.09
CA ASN A 278 11.48 -2.20 6.96
C ASN A 278 10.48 -1.76 5.86
N HIS A 279 10.34 -2.59 4.81
CA HIS A 279 9.39 -2.38 3.70
C HIS A 279 7.94 -2.12 4.14
N ALA A 280 7.55 -2.67 5.26
CA ALA A 280 6.20 -2.58 5.82
C ALA A 280 6.02 -1.45 6.84
N PHE A 281 7.02 -0.60 6.98
CA PHE A 281 7.03 0.48 7.98
C PHE A 281 6.87 -0.01 9.42
N ILE A 282 7.41 -1.18 9.70
CA ILE A 282 7.58 -1.72 11.06
C ILE A 282 8.97 -1.35 11.55
N ASN A 283 9.07 -0.74 12.73
CA ASN A 283 10.36 -0.50 13.37
C ASN A 283 10.95 -1.81 13.88
N LEU A 284 12.09 -2.23 13.35
CA LEU A 284 12.69 -3.55 13.62
C LEU A 284 13.17 -3.69 15.07
N GLU A 285 13.65 -2.61 15.68
CA GLU A 285 14.08 -2.65 17.10
C GLU A 285 12.88 -2.83 18.03
N GLU A 286 11.79 -2.10 17.80
CA GLU A 286 10.57 -2.23 18.58
C GLU A 286 9.91 -3.59 18.36
N ALA A 287 9.86 -4.08 17.14
CA ALA A 287 9.34 -5.41 16.83
C ALA A 287 10.10 -6.50 17.60
N ASN A 288 11.44 -6.44 17.57
CA ASN A 288 12.31 -7.35 18.33
C ASN A 288 12.08 -7.27 19.85
N LYS A 289 11.86 -6.07 20.42
CA LYS A 289 11.53 -5.89 21.84
C LYS A 289 10.20 -6.53 22.19
N LYS A 290 9.17 -6.33 21.36
CA LYS A 290 7.84 -6.91 21.54
C LYS A 290 7.85 -8.42 21.44
N GLU A 291 8.57 -8.99 20.48
CA GLU A 291 8.74 -10.44 20.32
C GLU A 291 9.41 -11.07 21.53
N LYS A 292 10.52 -10.49 22.02
CA LYS A 292 11.19 -10.95 23.24
C LYS A 292 10.32 -10.86 24.49
N ALA A 293 9.36 -9.93 24.50
CA ALA A 293 8.36 -9.79 25.58
C ALA A 293 7.15 -10.73 25.40
N GLY A 294 7.15 -11.59 24.36
CA GLY A 294 6.06 -12.54 24.11
C GLY A 294 4.75 -11.88 23.65
N LYS A 295 4.83 -10.71 23.03
CA LYS A 295 3.66 -10.03 22.50
C LYS A 295 3.08 -10.76 21.29
N PRO A 296 1.75 -10.71 21.06
CA PRO A 296 1.12 -11.34 19.92
C PRO A 296 1.54 -10.67 18.61
N LEU A 297 1.48 -11.42 17.48
CA LEU A 297 1.82 -10.93 16.15
C LEU A 297 1.05 -9.67 15.78
N SER A 298 -0.20 -9.54 16.20
CA SER A 298 -1.02 -8.34 15.97
C SER A 298 -0.47 -7.06 16.63
N GLU A 299 0.39 -7.17 17.65
CA GLU A 299 1.10 -6.03 18.21
C GLU A 299 2.50 -5.82 17.58
N ILE A 300 3.13 -6.90 17.11
CA ILE A 300 4.46 -6.87 16.52
C ILE A 300 4.39 -6.31 15.09
N LEU A 301 3.39 -6.74 14.33
CA LEU A 301 3.21 -6.41 12.91
C LEU A 301 2.42 -5.11 12.67
N LYS A 302 2.41 -4.19 13.61
CA LYS A 302 1.77 -2.88 13.44
C LYS A 302 2.68 -1.92 12.68
N ILE A 303 2.09 -1.20 11.72
CA ILE A 303 2.75 -0.01 11.18
C ILE A 303 2.99 1.00 12.31
N SER A 304 4.13 1.66 12.31
CA SER A 304 4.47 2.60 13.36
C SER A 304 3.49 3.78 13.41
N PRO A 305 3.04 4.18 14.60
CA PRO A 305 2.23 5.38 14.77
C PRO A 305 2.89 6.66 14.22
N VAL A 306 4.22 6.73 14.22
CA VAL A 306 4.97 7.86 13.63
C VAL A 306 4.69 7.96 12.15
N VAL A 307 4.73 6.84 11.41
CA VAL A 307 4.44 6.81 9.97
C VAL A 307 2.98 7.16 9.70
N ILE A 308 2.04 6.60 10.49
CA ILE A 308 0.61 6.92 10.37
C ILE A 308 0.37 8.43 10.56
N ASN A 309 1.01 9.05 11.56
CA ASN A 309 0.86 10.48 11.81
C ASN A 309 1.39 11.32 10.65
N VAL A 310 2.58 11.00 10.12
CA VAL A 310 3.15 11.70 8.95
C VAL A 310 2.19 11.63 7.75
N ILE A 311 1.67 10.45 7.44
CA ILE A 311 0.68 10.26 6.36
C ILE A 311 -0.56 11.11 6.62
N SER A 312 -1.12 10.99 7.83
CA SER A 312 -2.40 11.60 8.16
C SER A 312 -2.31 13.13 8.21
N ASP A 313 -1.26 13.68 8.82
CA ASP A 313 -1.04 15.13 8.89
C ASP A 313 -0.87 15.75 7.50
N TRP A 314 -0.08 15.06 6.65
CA TRP A 314 0.17 15.53 5.28
C TRP A 314 -1.10 15.44 4.41
N ILE A 315 -1.81 14.30 4.42
CA ILE A 315 -3.05 14.11 3.65
C ILE A 315 -4.12 15.12 4.08
N VAL A 316 -4.35 15.28 5.39
CA VAL A 316 -5.31 16.27 5.89
C VAL A 316 -4.95 17.66 5.39
N THR A 317 -3.69 18.06 5.50
CA THR A 317 -3.23 19.38 5.00
C THR A 317 -3.51 19.56 3.51
N LYS A 318 -3.25 18.53 2.67
CA LYS A 318 -3.40 18.66 1.20
C LYS A 318 -4.85 18.53 0.73
N LEU A 319 -5.68 17.77 1.45
CA LEU A 319 -7.07 17.52 1.02
C LEU A 319 -8.10 18.45 1.69
N THR A 320 -7.77 19.16 2.78
CA THR A 320 -8.75 20.02 3.48
C THR A 320 -8.51 21.53 3.27
N LEU A 321 -7.37 21.92 2.76
CA LEU A 321 -7.06 23.30 2.35
C LEU A 321 -7.46 23.55 0.90
#